data_6cb0a61259653eb4623dbc6a8ebfa82e
#
_entry.id   6cb0a61259653eb4623dbc6a8ebfa82e
#
_cell.length_a   1.000
_cell.length_b   1.000
_cell.length_c   1.000
_cell.angle_alpha   90.00
_cell.angle_beta   90.00
_cell.angle_gamma   90.00
#
_symmetry.space_group_name_H-M   'P 1'
#
loop_
_entity.id
_entity.type
_entity.pdbx_description
1 polymer ?
#
loop_
_entity_poly.entity_id
_entity_poly.type
_entity_poly.pdbx_seq_one_letter_code
_entity_poly.pdbx_strand_id
1 'polypeptide(L)'
;VITSLLRATDCDMKTAIPRMQNYFEFYVEIFGALSFKQSLTNDSELREMVESGIVHVFENCDAKGRCMRVMQYNQIRTGLNSDALQITKMFHYVTMRTLKNYPMTQKNGFMDVCDMGGLSLENFSLRITRSNLLMSSRFLPCKVHKICVLRPLYFMKFLLRAVKPYAFPGPMARHFLILSQDPKDLLKDPVFCR
;
A
#
# COMPACT_ATOMS: atom_id res chain seq x y z
N VAL A 1 -3.46 0.78 16.51
CA VAL A 1 -3.83 -0.35 15.62
C VAL A 1 -5.30 -0.68 15.77
N ILE A 2 -5.77 -1.12 16.93
CA ILE A 2 -7.18 -1.53 17.14
C ILE A 2 -8.14 -0.41 16.73
N THR A 3 -7.91 0.81 17.18
CA THR A 3 -8.73 1.98 16.79
C THR A 3 -8.75 2.21 15.28
N SER A 4 -7.61 2.02 14.61
CA SER A 4 -7.54 2.16 13.14
C SER A 4 -8.32 1.07 12.43
N LEU A 5 -8.26 -0.17 12.92
CA LEU A 5 -9.05 -1.29 12.38
C LEU A 5 -10.55 -1.08 12.54
N LEU A 6 -10.99 -0.61 13.71
CA LEU A 6 -12.40 -0.28 13.95
C LEU A 6 -12.87 0.84 13.02
N ARG A 7 -12.09 1.91 12.86
CA ARG A 7 -12.39 2.99 11.92
C ARG A 7 -12.43 2.52 10.47
N ALA A 8 -11.54 1.58 10.10
CA ALA A 8 -11.51 1.01 8.76
C ALA A 8 -12.76 0.21 8.40
N THR A 9 -13.49 -0.28 9.39
CA THR A 9 -14.72 -1.08 9.22
C THR A 9 -15.98 -0.35 9.66
N ASP A 10 -15.90 0.98 9.87
CA ASP A 10 -16.99 1.81 10.38
C ASP A 10 -17.59 1.26 11.69
N CYS A 11 -16.73 0.66 12.53
CA CYS A 11 -17.08 0.00 13.79
C CYS A 11 -18.04 -1.21 13.65
N ASP A 12 -18.21 -1.75 12.44
CA ASP A 12 -18.92 -3.01 12.25
C ASP A 12 -18.09 -4.19 12.78
N MET A 13 -18.50 -4.75 13.91
CA MET A 13 -17.78 -5.82 14.58
C MET A 13 -17.72 -7.12 13.77
N LYS A 14 -18.73 -7.40 12.93
CA LYS A 14 -18.74 -8.60 12.06
C LYS A 14 -17.60 -8.56 11.04
N THR A 15 -17.26 -7.36 10.56
CA THR A 15 -16.15 -7.13 9.62
C THR A 15 -14.83 -6.87 10.35
N ALA A 16 -14.87 -6.20 11.49
CA ALA A 16 -13.69 -5.80 12.23
C ALA A 16 -12.92 -6.98 12.83
N ILE A 17 -13.64 -7.95 13.44
CA ILE A 17 -13.01 -9.09 14.12
C ILE A 17 -12.17 -9.94 13.14
N PRO A 18 -12.70 -10.42 12.01
CA PRO A 18 -11.90 -11.17 11.04
C PRO A 18 -10.72 -10.36 10.49
N ARG A 19 -10.91 -9.05 10.30
CA ARG A 19 -9.82 -8.18 9.82
C ARG A 19 -8.72 -8.01 10.88
N MET A 20 -9.08 -7.92 12.15
CA MET A 20 -8.10 -7.90 13.25
C MET A 20 -7.32 -9.21 13.33
N GLN A 21 -7.97 -10.35 13.24
CA GLN A 21 -7.32 -11.65 13.22
C GLN A 21 -6.30 -11.73 12.07
N ASN A 22 -6.74 -11.45 10.85
CA ASN A 22 -5.86 -11.44 9.66
C ASN A 22 -4.67 -10.47 9.82
N TYR A 23 -4.89 -9.29 10.43
CA TYR A 23 -3.82 -8.34 10.69
C TYR A 23 -2.79 -8.88 11.69
N PHE A 24 -3.22 -9.49 12.79
CA PHE A 24 -2.31 -10.00 13.79
C PHE A 24 -1.55 -11.24 13.30
N GLU A 25 -2.19 -12.13 12.58
CA GLU A 25 -1.55 -13.29 11.93
C GLU A 25 -0.46 -12.80 10.95
N PHE A 26 -0.81 -11.89 10.07
CA PHE A 26 0.14 -11.25 9.16
C PHE A 26 1.29 -10.57 9.90
N TYR A 27 0.99 -9.86 10.99
CA TYR A 27 2.02 -9.17 11.77
C TYR A 27 3.02 -10.16 12.38
N VAL A 28 2.54 -11.26 12.93
CA VAL A 28 3.40 -12.32 13.47
C VAL A 28 4.24 -12.98 12.37
N GLU A 29 3.66 -13.24 11.21
CA GLU A 29 4.36 -13.80 10.05
C GLU A 29 5.53 -12.89 9.60
N ILE A 30 5.30 -11.58 9.54
CA ILE A 30 6.31 -10.62 9.05
C ILE A 30 7.37 -10.27 10.09
N PHE A 31 6.99 -10.17 11.37
CA PHE A 31 7.85 -9.66 12.44
C PHE A 31 8.25 -10.71 13.47
N GLY A 32 7.76 -11.93 13.37
CA GLY A 32 8.09 -13.04 14.25
C GLY A 32 7.50 -12.95 15.66
N ALA A 33 6.94 -11.82 16.06
CA ALA A 33 6.33 -11.63 17.38
C ALA A 33 5.35 -10.45 17.39
N LEU A 34 4.41 -10.42 18.35
CA LEU A 34 3.50 -9.29 18.58
C LEU A 34 4.19 -8.10 19.28
N SER A 35 5.41 -7.78 18.89
CA SER A 35 6.12 -6.61 19.41
C SER A 35 5.81 -5.38 18.57
N PHE A 36 4.88 -4.53 19.04
CA PHE A 36 4.51 -3.28 18.36
C PHE A 36 5.55 -2.15 18.50
N LYS A 37 6.70 -2.43 19.11
CA LYS A 37 7.82 -1.49 19.24
C LYS A 37 8.78 -1.61 18.05
N GLN A 38 8.28 -1.37 16.84
CA GLN A 38 9.20 -1.21 15.72
C GLN A 38 9.87 0.15 15.78
N SER A 39 11.17 0.14 15.88
CA SER A 39 12.02 1.33 15.80
C SER A 39 12.97 1.17 14.62
N LEU A 40 13.05 2.19 13.76
CA LEU A 40 14.08 2.29 12.73
C LEU A 40 15.51 2.26 13.33
N THR A 41 15.64 2.54 14.63
CA THR A 41 16.94 2.51 15.28
C THR A 41 17.53 1.10 15.41
N ASN A 42 16.67 0.09 15.43
CA ASN A 42 17.07 -1.31 15.67
C ASN A 42 17.13 -2.16 14.39
N ASP A 43 16.71 -1.60 13.25
CA ASP A 43 16.68 -2.28 11.95
C ASP A 43 17.30 -1.34 10.89
N SER A 44 18.61 -1.51 10.69
CA SER A 44 19.39 -0.68 9.75
C SER A 44 18.93 -0.88 8.31
N GLU A 45 18.56 -2.10 7.95
CA GLU A 45 18.09 -2.45 6.61
C GLU A 45 16.73 -1.80 6.31
N LEU A 46 15.80 -1.87 7.27
CA LEU A 46 14.53 -1.17 7.15
C LEU A 46 14.70 0.35 7.05
N ARG A 47 15.68 0.92 7.79
CA ARG A 47 16.00 2.35 7.73
C ARG A 47 16.48 2.73 6.33
N GLU A 48 17.46 2.01 5.81
CA GLU A 48 18.01 2.23 4.47
C GLU A 48 16.90 2.17 3.41
N MET A 49 15.99 1.21 3.51
CA MET A 49 14.86 1.10 2.59
C MET A 49 13.89 2.27 2.70
N VAL A 50 13.61 2.76 3.90
CA VAL A 50 12.73 3.94 4.10
C VAL A 50 13.39 5.21 3.53
N GLU A 51 14.71 5.34 3.69
CA GLU A 51 15.49 6.48 3.21
C GLU A 51 15.77 6.43 1.69
N SER A 52 15.66 5.26 1.06
CA SER A 52 15.95 5.08 -0.37
C SER A 52 14.98 5.82 -1.32
N GLY A 53 13.86 6.34 -0.82
CA GLY A 53 12.89 7.05 -1.64
C GLY A 53 11.95 6.15 -2.45
N ILE A 54 11.89 4.84 -2.15
CA ILE A 54 10.93 3.91 -2.79
C ILE A 54 9.49 4.34 -2.53
N VAL A 55 9.22 4.89 -1.33
CA VAL A 55 7.89 5.32 -0.91
C VAL A 55 7.90 6.77 -0.45
N HIS A 56 7.05 7.58 -1.07
CA HIS A 56 6.78 8.95 -0.65
C HIS A 56 5.35 9.05 -0.13
N VAL A 57 5.16 9.85 0.93
CA VAL A 57 3.84 10.15 1.49
C VAL A 57 3.56 11.64 1.35
N PHE A 58 2.47 11.95 0.68
CA PHE A 58 1.95 13.29 0.53
C PHE A 58 0.70 13.43 1.41
N GLU A 59 0.64 14.50 2.18
CA GLU A 59 -0.47 14.77 3.09
C GLU A 59 -1.55 15.64 2.44
N ASN A 60 -2.78 15.54 2.97
CA ASN A 60 -3.90 16.40 2.58
C ASN A 60 -4.13 16.49 1.06
N CYS A 61 -4.02 15.35 0.37
CA CYS A 61 -4.07 15.31 -1.10
C CYS A 61 -5.48 15.50 -1.67
N ASP A 62 -6.51 15.51 -0.84
CA ASP A 62 -7.88 15.73 -1.28
C ASP A 62 -8.74 16.48 -0.23
N ALA A 63 -9.96 16.83 -0.60
CA ALA A 63 -10.91 17.54 0.25
C ALA A 63 -11.31 16.79 1.55
N LYS A 64 -10.99 15.47 1.64
CA LYS A 64 -11.23 14.66 2.84
C LYS A 64 -10.00 14.53 3.73
N GLY A 65 -8.90 15.23 3.39
CA GLY A 65 -7.65 15.20 4.15
C GLY A 65 -6.96 13.83 4.11
N ARG A 66 -7.12 13.07 3.03
CA ARG A 66 -6.45 11.77 2.86
C ARG A 66 -5.01 11.97 2.42
N CYS A 67 -4.13 11.13 2.95
CA CYS A 67 -2.77 11.04 2.43
C CYS A 67 -2.73 10.22 1.14
N MET A 68 -1.78 10.57 0.28
CA MET A 68 -1.41 9.80 -0.89
C MET A 68 -0.03 9.19 -0.68
N ARG A 69 0.10 7.90 -0.92
CA ARG A 69 1.37 7.18 -0.90
C ARG A 69 1.77 6.86 -2.34
N VAL A 70 2.92 7.36 -2.75
CA VAL A 70 3.49 7.10 -4.07
C VAL A 70 4.63 6.10 -3.92
N MET A 71 4.55 5.01 -4.65
CA MET A 71 5.53 3.93 -4.68
C MET A 71 6.24 3.94 -6.03
N GLN A 72 7.57 4.08 -6.02
CA GLN A 72 8.42 4.07 -7.21
C GLN A 72 9.04 2.68 -7.40
N TYR A 73 8.41 1.85 -8.20
CA TYR A 73 8.83 0.45 -8.39
C TYR A 73 10.19 0.32 -9.07
N ASN A 74 10.63 1.30 -9.86
CA ASN A 74 11.94 1.31 -10.50
C ASN A 74 13.10 1.50 -9.50
N GLN A 75 12.81 1.99 -8.30
CA GLN A 75 13.80 2.12 -7.22
C GLN A 75 14.03 0.80 -6.48
N ILE A 76 13.17 -0.18 -6.68
CA ILE A 76 13.34 -1.52 -6.11
C ILE A 76 14.43 -2.23 -6.92
N ARG A 77 15.65 -2.17 -6.43
CA ARG A 77 16.79 -2.84 -7.08
C ARG A 77 16.74 -4.33 -6.79
N THR A 78 16.96 -5.14 -7.83
CA THR A 78 17.24 -6.56 -7.69
C THR A 78 18.60 -6.72 -6.97
N GLY A 79 18.61 -7.38 -5.83
CA GLY A 79 19.78 -7.50 -4.97
C GLY A 79 19.41 -7.33 -3.51
N LEU A 80 20.04 -6.42 -2.78
CA LEU A 80 19.80 -6.17 -1.35
C LEU A 80 18.34 -5.82 -1.02
N ASN A 81 17.63 -5.15 -1.93
CA ASN A 81 16.23 -4.74 -1.74
C ASN A 81 15.21 -5.73 -2.33
N SER A 82 15.65 -6.88 -2.82
CA SER A 82 14.77 -7.87 -3.48
C SER A 82 14.03 -8.77 -2.49
N ASP A 83 14.31 -8.69 -1.21
CA ASP A 83 13.56 -9.45 -0.23
C ASP A 83 12.15 -8.87 -0.08
N ALA A 84 11.17 -9.63 -0.58
CA ALA A 84 9.76 -9.28 -0.48
C ALA A 84 9.31 -9.05 0.97
N LEU A 85 9.95 -9.69 1.93
CA LEU A 85 9.70 -9.53 3.36
C LEU A 85 10.10 -8.13 3.83
N GLN A 86 11.29 -7.66 3.49
CA GLN A 86 11.79 -6.34 3.90
C GLN A 86 10.97 -5.21 3.26
N ILE A 87 10.62 -5.36 1.98
CA ILE A 87 9.71 -4.42 1.30
C ILE A 87 8.35 -4.38 2.00
N THR A 88 7.82 -5.53 2.41
CA THR A 88 6.55 -5.62 3.14
C THR A 88 6.66 -4.94 4.52
N LYS A 89 7.76 -5.13 5.24
CA LYS A 89 8.04 -4.43 6.51
C LYS A 89 8.10 -2.92 6.32
N MET A 90 8.79 -2.45 5.27
CA MET A 90 8.87 -1.03 4.93
C MET A 90 7.47 -0.43 4.68
N PHE A 91 6.65 -1.08 3.85
CA PHE A 91 5.29 -0.63 3.58
C PHE A 91 4.42 -0.59 4.83
N HIS A 92 4.52 -1.62 5.67
CA HIS A 92 3.82 -1.64 6.94
C HIS A 92 4.26 -0.48 7.84
N TYR A 93 5.57 -0.28 7.99
CA TYR A 93 6.13 0.79 8.80
C TYR A 93 5.66 2.18 8.33
N VAL A 94 5.79 2.47 7.03
CA VAL A 94 5.36 3.74 6.44
C VAL A 94 3.85 3.95 6.64
N THR A 95 3.05 2.91 6.44
CA THR A 95 1.60 2.98 6.67
C THR A 95 1.28 3.31 8.12
N MET A 96 1.89 2.60 9.08
CA MET A 96 1.63 2.83 10.51
C MET A 96 2.04 4.22 10.96
N ARG A 97 3.18 4.73 10.45
CA ARG A 97 3.63 6.10 10.69
C ARG A 97 2.66 7.13 10.11
N THR A 98 2.19 6.91 8.89
CA THR A 98 1.18 7.77 8.24
C THR A 98 -0.10 7.81 9.06
N LEU A 99 -0.63 6.66 9.46
CA LEU A 99 -1.85 6.59 10.26
C LEU A 99 -1.69 7.27 11.63
N LYS A 100 -0.51 7.17 12.25
CA LYS A 100 -0.23 7.82 13.53
C LYS A 100 -0.25 9.35 13.40
N ASN A 101 0.33 9.88 12.33
CA ASN A 101 0.52 11.32 12.16
C ASN A 101 -0.71 12.01 11.54
N TYR A 102 -1.56 11.29 10.79
CA TYR A 102 -2.68 11.87 10.03
C TYR A 102 -4.02 11.24 10.41
N PRO A 103 -4.73 11.78 11.44
CA PRO A 103 -6.01 11.23 11.91
C PRO A 103 -7.10 11.18 10.85
N MET A 104 -7.11 12.12 9.90
CA MET A 104 -8.08 12.13 8.80
C MET A 104 -7.87 10.95 7.86
N THR A 105 -6.62 10.54 7.64
CA THR A 105 -6.29 9.35 6.88
C THR A 105 -6.73 8.07 7.58
N GLN A 106 -6.66 8.00 8.92
CA GLN A 106 -7.23 6.87 9.67
C GLN A 106 -8.74 6.70 9.41
N LYS A 107 -9.48 7.82 9.36
CA LYS A 107 -10.93 7.82 9.19
C LYS A 107 -11.32 7.57 7.73
N ASN A 108 -10.69 8.31 6.82
CA ASN A 108 -11.11 8.39 5.42
C ASN A 108 -10.33 7.46 4.48
N GLY A 109 -9.32 6.76 5.01
CA GLY A 109 -8.42 5.93 4.22
C GLY A 109 -7.31 6.72 3.53
N PHE A 110 -6.49 6.04 2.75
CA PHE A 110 -5.45 6.67 1.93
C PHE A 110 -5.54 6.22 0.48
N MET A 111 -4.78 6.89 -0.38
CA MET A 111 -4.66 6.60 -1.79
C MET A 111 -3.27 6.03 -2.06
N ASP A 112 -3.18 4.98 -2.87
CA ASP A 112 -1.93 4.39 -3.34
C ASP A 112 -1.72 4.72 -4.81
N VAL A 113 -0.54 5.21 -5.15
CA VAL A 113 -0.07 5.39 -6.51
C VAL A 113 1.16 4.53 -6.73
N CYS A 114 1.03 3.52 -7.57
CA CYS A 114 2.11 2.61 -7.93
C CYS A 114 2.72 3.08 -9.25
N ASP A 115 3.85 3.78 -9.19
CA ASP A 115 4.55 4.22 -10.39
C ASP A 115 5.49 3.12 -10.88
N MET A 116 5.18 2.59 -12.05
CA MET A 116 5.96 1.54 -12.72
C MET A 116 6.87 2.08 -13.84
N GLY A 117 7.00 3.41 -13.95
CA GLY A 117 7.88 4.02 -14.94
C GLY A 117 9.32 3.61 -14.76
N GLY A 118 9.98 3.15 -15.83
CA GLY A 118 11.35 2.65 -15.78
C GLY A 118 11.51 1.24 -15.20
N LEU A 119 10.40 0.57 -14.81
CA LEU A 119 10.45 -0.85 -14.45
C LEU A 119 10.73 -1.69 -15.69
N SER A 120 11.68 -2.61 -15.60
CA SER A 120 11.97 -3.64 -16.61
C SER A 120 11.41 -4.99 -16.18
N LEU A 121 11.34 -5.94 -17.11
CA LEU A 121 10.97 -7.33 -16.81
C LEU A 121 11.95 -7.98 -15.81
N GLU A 122 13.22 -7.63 -15.89
CA GLU A 122 14.28 -8.14 -15.02
C GLU A 122 14.09 -7.67 -13.57
N ASN A 123 13.53 -6.46 -13.38
CA ASN A 123 13.30 -5.88 -12.06
C ASN A 123 11.88 -6.15 -11.54
N PHE A 124 11.04 -6.81 -12.35
CA PHE A 124 9.67 -7.12 -11.95
C PHE A 124 9.63 -8.38 -11.07
N SER A 125 9.10 -8.24 -9.86
CA SER A 125 8.87 -9.35 -8.95
C SER A 125 7.38 -9.58 -8.71
N LEU A 126 6.88 -10.72 -9.17
CA LEU A 126 5.50 -11.16 -8.92
C LEU A 126 5.24 -11.34 -7.43
N ARG A 127 6.25 -11.80 -6.68
CA ARG A 127 6.19 -12.02 -5.23
C ARG A 127 5.97 -10.70 -4.50
N ILE A 128 6.74 -9.65 -4.82
CA ILE A 128 6.59 -8.31 -4.24
C ILE A 128 5.23 -7.72 -4.58
N THR A 129 4.83 -7.81 -5.86
CA THR A 129 3.53 -7.29 -6.31
C THR A 129 2.38 -7.97 -5.58
N ARG A 130 2.41 -9.30 -5.45
CA ARG A 130 1.40 -10.07 -4.72
C ARG A 130 1.36 -9.69 -3.24
N SER A 131 2.52 -9.61 -2.57
CA SER A 131 2.61 -9.18 -1.16
C SER A 131 1.98 -7.82 -0.94
N ASN A 132 2.30 -6.84 -1.78
CA ASN A 132 1.77 -5.48 -1.66
C ASN A 132 0.26 -5.43 -1.90
N LEU A 133 -0.24 -6.17 -2.88
CA LEU A 133 -1.68 -6.27 -3.15
C LEU A 133 -2.43 -6.91 -1.99
N LEU A 134 -1.94 -8.02 -1.45
CA LEU A 134 -2.54 -8.70 -0.30
C LEU A 134 -2.49 -7.82 0.95
N MET A 135 -1.37 -7.15 1.19
CA MET A 135 -1.23 -6.23 2.31
C MET A 135 -2.27 -5.11 2.21
N SER A 136 -2.35 -4.44 1.07
CA SER A 136 -3.30 -3.33 0.87
C SER A 136 -4.76 -3.76 0.95
N SER A 137 -5.09 -4.97 0.48
CA SER A 137 -6.48 -5.45 0.42
C SER A 137 -6.98 -6.08 1.71
N ARG A 138 -6.10 -6.78 2.48
CA ARG A 138 -6.54 -7.64 3.59
C ARG A 138 -5.94 -7.29 4.94
N PHE A 139 -4.67 -6.86 4.96
CA PHE A 139 -3.90 -6.83 6.20
C PHE A 139 -3.71 -5.44 6.79
N LEU A 140 -3.83 -4.36 6.00
CA LEU A 140 -3.64 -3.02 6.56
C LEU A 140 -4.78 -2.62 7.52
N PRO A 141 -4.45 -1.98 8.65
CA PRO A 141 -5.42 -1.53 9.63
C PRO A 141 -6.10 -0.21 9.23
N CYS A 142 -6.39 -0.06 7.93
CA CYS A 142 -6.98 1.16 7.39
C CYS A 142 -7.72 0.88 6.08
N LYS A 143 -8.55 1.82 5.67
CA LYS A 143 -9.17 1.79 4.34
C LYS A 143 -8.15 2.19 3.28
N VAL A 144 -8.09 1.45 2.19
CA VAL A 144 -7.47 1.92 0.95
C VAL A 144 -8.60 2.45 0.08
N HIS A 145 -8.59 3.77 -0.16
CA HIS A 145 -9.66 4.42 -0.91
C HIS A 145 -9.50 4.21 -2.41
N LYS A 146 -8.28 4.29 -2.90
CA LYS A 146 -7.97 4.13 -4.31
C LYS A 146 -6.56 3.59 -4.51
N ILE A 147 -6.40 2.71 -5.49
CA ILE A 147 -5.10 2.23 -5.95
C ILE A 147 -4.98 2.61 -7.42
N CYS A 148 -3.97 3.40 -7.73
CA CYS A 148 -3.67 3.86 -9.08
C CYS A 148 -2.35 3.26 -9.55
N VAL A 149 -2.32 2.70 -10.75
CA VAL A 149 -1.09 2.20 -11.38
C VAL A 149 -0.73 3.12 -12.54
N LEU A 150 0.41 3.80 -12.41
CA LEU A 150 0.96 4.68 -13.44
C LEU A 150 1.98 3.92 -14.27
N ARG A 151 2.03 4.23 -15.55
CA ARG A 151 3.01 3.73 -16.52
C ARG A 151 3.19 2.21 -16.45
N PRO A 152 2.08 1.41 -16.39
CA PRO A 152 2.19 -0.04 -16.26
C PRO A 152 2.90 -0.62 -17.49
N LEU A 153 3.73 -1.64 -17.27
CA LEU A 153 4.27 -2.45 -18.35
C LEU A 153 3.14 -3.04 -19.19
N TYR A 154 3.35 -3.21 -20.48
CA TYR A 154 2.28 -3.64 -21.41
C TYR A 154 1.57 -4.92 -20.94
N PHE A 155 2.31 -5.94 -20.54
CA PHE A 155 1.76 -7.19 -20.02
C PHE A 155 1.04 -7.04 -18.67
N MET A 156 1.44 -6.05 -17.84
CA MET A 156 0.81 -5.78 -16.55
C MET A 156 -0.65 -5.39 -16.68
N LYS A 157 -1.05 -4.75 -17.77
CA LYS A 157 -2.46 -4.41 -18.02
C LYS A 157 -3.32 -5.67 -18.10
N PHE A 158 -2.83 -6.70 -18.78
CA PHE A 158 -3.51 -8.00 -18.85
C PHE A 158 -3.49 -8.72 -17.52
N LEU A 159 -2.32 -8.78 -16.87
CA LEU A 159 -2.16 -9.41 -15.56
C LEU A 159 -3.08 -8.77 -14.52
N LEU A 160 -3.10 -7.45 -14.42
CA LEU A 160 -3.96 -6.73 -13.48
C LEU A 160 -5.45 -6.93 -13.78
N ARG A 161 -5.84 -6.98 -15.03
CA ARG A 161 -7.23 -7.31 -15.41
C ARG A 161 -7.62 -8.71 -14.99
N ALA A 162 -6.74 -9.70 -15.22
CA ALA A 162 -6.98 -11.09 -14.85
C ALA A 162 -6.99 -11.30 -13.33
N VAL A 163 -6.08 -10.63 -12.59
CA VAL A 163 -5.92 -10.79 -11.15
C VAL A 163 -6.92 -9.95 -10.35
N LYS A 164 -7.42 -8.85 -10.92
CA LYS A 164 -8.34 -7.92 -10.25
C LYS A 164 -9.51 -8.61 -9.52
N PRO A 165 -10.25 -9.55 -10.11
CA PRO A 165 -11.37 -10.20 -9.43
C PRO A 165 -10.95 -11.03 -8.21
N TYR A 166 -9.75 -11.60 -8.25
CA TYR A 166 -9.21 -12.48 -7.20
C TYR A 166 -8.48 -11.71 -6.10
N ALA A 167 -7.71 -10.69 -6.48
CA ALA A 167 -6.96 -9.86 -5.54
C ALA A 167 -7.84 -8.87 -4.78
N PHE A 168 -8.94 -8.44 -5.40
CA PHE A 168 -9.85 -7.45 -4.84
C PHE A 168 -11.29 -7.96 -4.89
N PRO A 169 -11.66 -8.96 -4.06
CA PRO A 169 -13.02 -9.46 -4.03
C PRO A 169 -13.98 -8.37 -3.55
N GLY A 170 -15.15 -8.30 -4.20
CA GLY A 170 -16.24 -7.42 -3.79
C GLY A 170 -15.99 -5.94 -4.04
N PRO A 171 -16.33 -5.06 -3.09
CA PRO A 171 -16.31 -3.61 -3.27
C PRO A 171 -14.94 -3.01 -3.57
N MET A 172 -13.85 -3.63 -3.12
CA MET A 172 -12.48 -3.12 -3.36
C MET A 172 -12.09 -3.10 -4.83
N ALA A 173 -12.68 -3.98 -5.66
CA ALA A 173 -12.42 -3.96 -7.09
C ALA A 173 -12.80 -2.62 -7.75
N ARG A 174 -13.74 -1.87 -7.15
CA ARG A 174 -14.18 -0.54 -7.62
C ARG A 174 -13.15 0.55 -7.38
N HIS A 175 -12.26 0.36 -6.40
CA HIS A 175 -11.24 1.33 -6.03
C HIS A 175 -9.93 1.18 -6.82
N PHE A 176 -9.84 0.14 -7.64
CA PHE A 176 -8.66 -0.13 -8.43
C PHE A 176 -8.75 0.57 -9.80
N LEU A 177 -7.85 1.51 -10.03
CA LEU A 177 -7.74 2.25 -11.28
C LEU A 177 -6.37 1.99 -11.93
N ILE A 178 -6.39 1.52 -13.16
CA ILE A 178 -5.20 1.47 -14.01
C ILE A 178 -5.22 2.74 -14.86
N LEU A 179 -4.22 3.59 -14.65
CA LEU A 179 -4.09 4.82 -15.41
C LEU A 179 -3.26 4.62 -16.67
N SER A 180 -3.37 5.59 -17.56
CA SER A 180 -2.61 5.64 -18.80
C SER A 180 -1.10 5.81 -18.54
N GLN A 181 -0.34 5.91 -19.62
CA GLN A 181 1.11 6.16 -19.59
C GLN A 181 1.44 7.59 -19.10
N ASP A 182 0.50 8.53 -19.18
CA ASP A 182 0.71 9.92 -18.78
C ASP A 182 0.23 10.17 -17.33
N PRO A 183 1.12 10.58 -16.41
CA PRO A 183 0.75 10.99 -15.06
C PRO A 183 -0.30 12.10 -15.01
N LYS A 184 -0.40 12.93 -16.06
CA LYS A 184 -1.42 13.98 -16.15
C LYS A 184 -2.85 13.44 -16.14
N ASP A 185 -3.05 12.17 -16.47
CA ASP A 185 -4.36 11.54 -16.37
C ASP A 185 -4.86 11.43 -14.92
N LEU A 186 -3.95 11.44 -13.93
CA LEU A 186 -4.33 11.58 -12.52
C LEU A 186 -5.12 12.86 -12.27
N LEU A 187 -4.72 13.95 -12.92
CA LEU A 187 -5.36 15.26 -12.77
C LEU A 187 -6.77 15.33 -13.36
N LYS A 188 -7.15 14.35 -14.18
CA LYS A 188 -8.51 14.24 -14.73
C LYS A 188 -9.45 13.47 -13.81
N ASP A 189 -8.91 12.75 -12.82
CA ASP A 189 -9.72 12.00 -11.87
C ASP A 189 -10.23 12.94 -10.77
N PRO A 190 -11.55 13.00 -10.53
CA PRO A 190 -12.14 13.93 -9.56
C PRO A 190 -11.62 13.77 -8.12
N VAL A 191 -10.99 12.65 -7.82
CA VAL A 191 -10.39 12.39 -6.49
C VAL A 191 -9.09 13.15 -6.31
N PHE A 192 -8.36 13.44 -7.40
CA PHE A 192 -7.06 14.15 -7.38
C PHE A 192 -7.14 15.60 -7.84
N CYS A 193 -8.31 16.04 -8.36
CA CYS A 193 -8.53 17.35 -8.99
C CYS A 193 -9.15 18.38 -8.04
N ARG A 194 -8.69 18.49 -6.80
CA ARG A 194 -9.18 19.58 -5.92
C ARG A 194 -8.04 20.27 -5.22
#